data_aedb18be1ff136f03925358dc9c129ee
#
_entry.id   aedb18be1ff136f03925358dc9c129ee
#
_cell.length_a   1.000
_cell.length_b   1.000
_cell.length_c   1.000
_cell.angle_alpha   90.00
_cell.angle_beta   90.00
_cell.angle_gamma   90.00
#
_symmetry.space_group_name_H-M   'P 1'
#
loop_
_entity.id
_entity.type
_entity.pdbx_description
1 polymer ?
#
loop_
_entity_poly.entity_id
_entity_poly.type
_entity_poly.pdbx_seq_one_letter_code
_entity_poly.pdbx_strand_id
1 'polypeptide(L)'
;RDSDMAVRGSQFRARASPSLQRVLHDAVKALPNVTLDHVGPLGSGSDFTVFLQHLGIASSDLGFDRAPSDPVYHYHSNYDSFAWMDRFGDPDFARHETVAKVYGLLVLRSAQSLFLPLSLTDTAQALVTHLASLENVARDANVRLAPTWLQRLADAIERLSQGARRLAAEQAALAKRLDAPDGDLAPTLRAVHAINERLQSWEQGWLDARGLRQRTWYRHLGVAPGRWLGYGATTFPGVTESITLDGGQHTTDELARLTLALERLAALMSRGRS
;
A
#
# COMPACT_ATOMS: atom_id res chain seq x y z
N ARG A 1 -1.18 -11.20 0.19
CA ARG A 1 0.25 -11.21 -0.24
C ARG A 1 0.35 -12.08 -1.45
N ASP A 2 1.00 -11.57 -2.46
CA ASP A 2 1.01 -12.15 -3.78
C ASP A 2 2.43 -12.14 -4.35
N SER A 3 2.78 -13.14 -5.14
CA SER A 3 4.07 -13.29 -5.79
C SER A 3 3.95 -13.99 -7.14
N ASP A 4 3.00 -13.55 -7.91
CA ASP A 4 2.95 -13.93 -9.31
C ASP A 4 4.24 -13.48 -10.01
N MET A 5 4.88 -14.39 -10.76
CA MET A 5 6.20 -14.14 -11.35
C MET A 5 7.26 -13.71 -10.32
N ALA A 6 7.45 -14.53 -9.28
CA ALA A 6 8.35 -14.24 -8.17
C ALA A 6 9.79 -13.88 -8.58
N VAL A 7 10.31 -14.50 -9.64
CA VAL A 7 11.67 -14.26 -10.13
C VAL A 7 11.65 -14.11 -11.65
N ARG A 8 11.91 -12.90 -12.13
CA ARG A 8 12.12 -12.58 -13.56
C ARG A 8 13.39 -11.77 -13.82
N GLY A 9 14.26 -11.68 -12.82
CA GLY A 9 15.54 -10.97 -12.90
C GLY A 9 16.27 -10.97 -11.57
N SER A 10 17.21 -10.05 -11.42
CA SER A 10 18.13 -9.99 -10.28
C SER A 10 17.85 -8.86 -9.27
N GLN A 11 16.97 -7.94 -9.59
CA GLN A 11 16.68 -6.77 -8.75
C GLN A 11 15.44 -7.01 -7.87
N PHE A 12 15.63 -7.13 -6.55
CA PHE A 12 14.49 -7.30 -5.65
C PHE A 12 13.61 -6.05 -5.63
N ARG A 13 12.31 -6.25 -5.69
CA ARG A 13 11.30 -5.20 -5.64
C ARG A 13 10.13 -5.57 -4.74
N ALA A 14 9.44 -4.54 -4.25
CA ALA A 14 8.14 -4.70 -3.61
C ALA A 14 7.20 -3.57 -4.04
N ARG A 15 5.91 -3.91 -4.17
CA ARG A 15 4.79 -2.98 -4.28
C ARG A 15 3.78 -3.33 -3.20
N ALA A 16 3.22 -2.33 -2.54
CA ALA A 16 2.31 -2.60 -1.43
C ALA A 16 1.38 -1.43 -1.12
N SER A 17 0.31 -1.72 -0.38
CA SER A 17 -0.37 -0.68 0.40
C SER A 17 0.65 0.01 1.31
N PRO A 18 0.63 1.35 1.40
CA PRO A 18 1.62 2.09 2.20
C PRO A 18 1.70 1.65 3.65
N SER A 19 0.60 1.15 4.21
CA SER A 19 0.52 0.61 5.57
C SER A 19 1.41 -0.62 5.81
N LEU A 20 1.83 -1.35 4.76
CA LEU A 20 2.68 -2.53 4.84
C LEU A 20 4.17 -2.23 4.63
N GLN A 21 4.56 -1.01 4.32
CA GLN A 21 5.97 -0.67 3.98
C GLN A 21 6.93 -1.08 5.09
N ARG A 22 6.61 -0.76 6.35
CA ARG A 22 7.49 -1.04 7.50
C ARG A 22 7.77 -2.53 7.66
N VAL A 23 6.73 -3.36 7.68
CA VAL A 23 6.89 -4.80 7.85
C VAL A 23 7.65 -5.44 6.69
N LEU A 24 7.52 -4.89 5.47
CA LEU A 24 8.29 -5.30 4.29
C LEU A 24 9.78 -4.97 4.45
N HIS A 25 10.11 -3.73 4.78
CA HIS A 25 11.50 -3.33 5.04
C HIS A 25 12.13 -4.15 6.16
N ASP A 26 11.41 -4.36 7.26
CA ASP A 26 11.91 -5.16 8.38
C ASP A 26 12.11 -6.63 8.01
N ALA A 27 11.24 -7.21 7.16
CA ALA A 27 11.41 -8.58 6.70
C ALA A 27 12.64 -8.72 5.79
N VAL A 28 12.82 -7.81 4.84
CA VAL A 28 13.96 -7.81 3.93
C VAL A 28 15.28 -7.56 4.68
N LYS A 29 15.29 -6.59 5.58
CA LYS A 29 16.48 -6.27 6.40
C LYS A 29 16.97 -7.44 7.26
N ALA A 30 16.11 -8.41 7.58
CA ALA A 30 16.47 -9.61 8.34
C ALA A 30 17.20 -10.66 7.50
N LEU A 31 17.31 -10.48 6.19
CA LEU A 31 17.95 -11.43 5.27
C LEU A 31 19.24 -10.84 4.71
N PRO A 32 20.33 -11.65 4.58
CA PRO A 32 21.54 -11.25 3.90
C PRO A 32 21.31 -11.14 2.39
N ASN A 33 22.12 -10.36 1.71
CA ASN A 33 22.23 -10.31 0.24
C ASN A 33 20.96 -9.88 -0.50
N VAL A 34 20.01 -9.24 0.18
CA VAL A 34 18.83 -8.63 -0.45
C VAL A 34 18.61 -7.23 0.14
N THR A 35 18.31 -6.27 -0.71
CA THR A 35 17.98 -4.90 -0.33
C THR A 35 16.63 -4.50 -0.91
N LEU A 36 15.94 -3.63 -0.20
CA LEU A 36 14.69 -3.02 -0.65
C LEU A 36 14.82 -1.50 -0.48
N ASP A 37 15.10 -0.80 -1.58
CA ASP A 37 15.31 0.64 -1.55
C ASP A 37 13.97 1.40 -1.50
N HIS A 38 12.95 0.86 -2.20
CA HIS A 38 11.67 1.53 -2.34
C HIS A 38 10.52 0.52 -2.43
N VAL A 39 9.38 0.87 -1.84
CA VAL A 39 8.11 0.15 -1.99
C VAL A 39 7.18 0.99 -2.85
N GLY A 40 6.88 0.50 -4.06
CA GLY A 40 6.01 1.17 -5.00
C GLY A 40 4.51 0.96 -4.70
N PRO A 41 3.62 1.74 -5.34
CA PRO A 41 2.19 1.50 -5.28
C PRO A 41 1.79 0.27 -6.10
N LEU A 42 0.66 -0.35 -5.71
CA LEU A 42 0.08 -1.50 -6.42
C LEU A 42 -0.83 -1.03 -7.57
N GLY A 43 -0.58 -1.59 -8.75
CA GLY A 43 -1.47 -1.43 -9.92
C GLY A 43 -2.49 -2.56 -10.02
N SER A 44 -2.29 -3.44 -11.02
CA SER A 44 -3.13 -4.63 -11.24
C SER A 44 -2.29 -5.77 -11.83
N GLY A 45 -2.95 -6.83 -12.25
CA GLY A 45 -2.35 -7.94 -13.01
C GLY A 45 -2.06 -9.17 -12.19
N SER A 46 -2.44 -9.21 -10.92
CA SER A 46 -2.32 -10.38 -10.06
C SER A 46 -3.43 -10.43 -9.02
N ASP A 47 -3.50 -11.48 -8.23
CA ASP A 47 -4.58 -11.79 -7.29
C ASP A 47 -4.84 -10.70 -6.26
N PHE A 48 -3.83 -9.95 -5.85
CA PHE A 48 -3.99 -8.82 -4.93
C PHE A 48 -5.00 -7.78 -5.44
N THR A 49 -5.26 -7.73 -6.74
CA THR A 49 -6.16 -6.73 -7.35
C THR A 49 -7.57 -6.80 -6.77
N VAL A 50 -8.13 -8.01 -6.60
CA VAL A 50 -9.45 -8.20 -5.98
C VAL A 50 -9.44 -7.73 -4.52
N PHE A 51 -8.44 -8.13 -3.77
CA PHE A 51 -8.32 -7.82 -2.36
C PHE A 51 -8.18 -6.32 -2.12
N LEU A 52 -7.27 -5.65 -2.81
CA LEU A 52 -7.05 -4.22 -2.64
C LEU A 52 -8.17 -3.37 -3.24
N GLN A 53 -8.48 -3.59 -4.52
CA GLN A 53 -9.30 -2.68 -5.31
C GLN A 53 -10.79 -2.82 -5.04
N HIS A 54 -11.26 -4.00 -4.62
CA HIS A 54 -12.68 -4.28 -4.44
C HIS A 54 -13.07 -4.55 -2.98
N LEU A 55 -12.21 -5.25 -2.23
CA LEU A 55 -12.48 -5.62 -0.83
C LEU A 55 -11.84 -4.68 0.19
N GLY A 56 -10.88 -3.83 -0.20
CA GLY A 56 -10.15 -2.93 0.71
C GLY A 56 -9.34 -3.71 1.75
N ILE A 57 -8.52 -4.62 1.28
CA ILE A 57 -7.58 -5.37 2.11
C ILE A 57 -6.17 -4.97 1.72
N ALA A 58 -5.37 -4.53 2.69
CA ALA A 58 -3.98 -4.17 2.50
C ALA A 58 -3.21 -5.32 1.86
N SER A 59 -2.57 -5.05 0.74
CA SER A 59 -1.96 -6.05 -0.13
C SER A 59 -0.52 -5.72 -0.47
N SER A 60 0.26 -6.73 -0.84
CA SER A 60 1.63 -6.56 -1.34
C SER A 60 1.91 -7.56 -2.47
N ASP A 61 2.73 -7.14 -3.41
CA ASP A 61 3.35 -7.93 -4.46
C ASP A 61 4.86 -7.74 -4.39
N LEU A 62 5.63 -8.81 -4.39
CA LEU A 62 7.09 -8.76 -4.28
C LEU A 62 7.77 -9.88 -5.04
N GLY A 63 9.00 -9.63 -5.44
CA GLY A 63 9.79 -10.57 -6.20
C GLY A 63 11.05 -9.91 -6.77
N PHE A 64 11.67 -10.56 -7.74
CA PHE A 64 12.84 -10.04 -8.44
C PHE A 64 12.45 -9.59 -9.85
N ASP A 65 12.65 -8.31 -10.14
CA ASP A 65 12.49 -7.71 -11.46
C ASP A 65 13.80 -7.74 -12.26
N ARG A 66 13.68 -7.54 -13.55
CA ARG A 66 14.80 -7.51 -14.47
C ARG A 66 15.67 -6.27 -14.25
N ALA A 67 16.97 -6.49 -14.02
CA ALA A 67 17.98 -5.46 -14.17
C ALA A 67 18.41 -5.34 -15.66
N PRO A 68 19.05 -4.24 -16.09
CA PRO A 68 19.46 -4.04 -17.50
C PRO A 68 20.37 -5.13 -18.06
N SER A 69 21.19 -5.76 -17.20
CA SER A 69 22.14 -6.83 -17.56
C SER A 69 21.52 -8.23 -17.54
N ASP A 70 20.31 -8.39 -17.02
CA ASP A 70 19.69 -9.69 -16.90
C ASP A 70 19.21 -10.25 -18.25
N PRO A 71 19.17 -11.58 -18.42
CA PRO A 71 18.51 -12.20 -19.54
C PRO A 71 17.06 -11.75 -19.71
N VAL A 72 16.57 -11.76 -20.93
CA VAL A 72 15.17 -11.42 -21.20
C VAL A 72 14.27 -12.55 -20.69
N TYR A 73 13.38 -12.21 -19.74
CA TYR A 73 12.38 -13.15 -19.26
C TYR A 73 11.26 -13.34 -20.30
N HIS A 74 10.89 -14.57 -20.55
CA HIS A 74 9.97 -14.95 -21.62
C HIS A 74 8.49 -15.00 -21.18
N TYR A 75 8.05 -13.95 -20.52
CA TYR A 75 6.69 -13.80 -19.99
C TYR A 75 5.62 -14.10 -21.05
N HIS A 76 4.62 -14.91 -20.66
CA HIS A 76 3.48 -15.33 -21.49
C HIS A 76 3.88 -16.05 -22.80
N SER A 77 5.00 -16.75 -22.81
CA SER A 77 5.44 -17.52 -23.95
C SER A 77 5.72 -18.99 -23.57
N ASN A 78 5.80 -19.86 -24.57
CA ASN A 78 6.19 -21.27 -24.37
C ASN A 78 7.66 -21.45 -23.95
N TYR A 79 8.45 -20.38 -23.96
CA TYR A 79 9.83 -20.37 -23.50
C TYR A 79 9.95 -20.06 -21.99
N ASP A 80 8.86 -19.65 -21.35
CA ASP A 80 8.77 -19.56 -19.89
C ASP A 80 8.67 -20.98 -19.32
N SER A 81 9.82 -21.57 -19.05
CA SER A 81 9.96 -22.98 -18.71
C SER A 81 10.97 -23.18 -17.58
N PHE A 82 10.84 -24.30 -16.87
CA PHE A 82 11.82 -24.73 -15.87
C PHE A 82 13.25 -24.72 -16.44
N ALA A 83 13.44 -25.23 -17.65
CA ALA A 83 14.76 -25.29 -18.30
C ALA A 83 15.37 -23.90 -18.55
N TRP A 84 14.54 -22.89 -18.85
CA TRP A 84 15.00 -21.52 -18.96
C TRP A 84 15.39 -20.95 -17.60
N MET A 85 14.57 -21.18 -16.58
CA MET A 85 14.83 -20.72 -15.23
C MET A 85 16.09 -21.32 -14.65
N ASP A 86 16.24 -22.63 -14.76
CA ASP A 86 17.42 -23.41 -14.30
C ASP A 86 18.73 -22.98 -14.98
N ARG A 87 18.68 -22.57 -16.27
CA ARG A 87 19.88 -22.17 -17.01
C ARG A 87 20.22 -20.69 -16.96
N PHE A 88 19.24 -19.83 -16.93
CA PHE A 88 19.42 -18.40 -17.19
C PHE A 88 18.76 -17.51 -16.15
N GLY A 89 17.59 -17.86 -15.67
CA GLY A 89 16.79 -17.00 -14.78
C GLY A 89 17.31 -17.00 -13.35
N ASP A 90 17.43 -18.17 -12.75
CA ASP A 90 17.86 -18.36 -11.35
C ASP A 90 18.47 -19.75 -11.18
N PRO A 91 19.68 -20.02 -11.73
CA PRO A 91 20.26 -21.36 -11.86
C PRO A 91 20.41 -22.14 -10.55
N ASP A 92 20.61 -21.46 -9.44
CA ASP A 92 20.74 -22.04 -8.10
C ASP A 92 19.47 -21.87 -7.25
N PHE A 93 18.40 -21.31 -7.83
CA PHE A 93 17.13 -20.98 -7.15
C PHE A 93 17.27 -20.09 -5.90
N ALA A 94 18.39 -19.38 -5.74
CA ALA A 94 18.67 -18.55 -4.59
C ALA A 94 17.71 -17.37 -4.45
N ARG A 95 17.23 -16.81 -5.58
CA ARG A 95 16.22 -15.74 -5.59
C ARG A 95 14.84 -16.27 -5.20
N HIS A 96 14.46 -17.44 -5.69
CA HIS A 96 13.22 -18.12 -5.27
C HIS A 96 13.25 -18.42 -3.77
N GLU A 97 14.36 -18.94 -3.26
CA GLU A 97 14.55 -19.15 -1.83
C GLU A 97 14.42 -17.83 -1.03
N THR A 98 15.02 -16.75 -1.54
CA THR A 98 14.93 -15.41 -0.90
C THR A 98 13.50 -14.93 -0.84
N VAL A 99 12.74 -15.02 -1.94
CA VAL A 99 11.32 -14.66 -1.97
C VAL A 99 10.52 -15.49 -0.95
N ALA A 100 10.74 -16.80 -0.91
CA ALA A 100 10.08 -17.69 0.05
C ALA A 100 10.40 -17.30 1.51
N LYS A 101 11.66 -16.95 1.81
CA LYS A 101 12.08 -16.46 3.14
C LYS A 101 11.40 -15.14 3.50
N VAL A 102 11.33 -14.16 2.58
CA VAL A 102 10.64 -12.90 2.82
C VAL A 102 9.17 -13.15 3.13
N TYR A 103 8.47 -13.98 2.34
CA TYR A 103 7.07 -14.34 2.62
C TYR A 103 6.92 -15.05 3.97
N GLY A 104 7.78 -16.00 4.28
CA GLY A 104 7.79 -16.70 5.56
C GLY A 104 7.91 -15.72 6.73
N LEU A 105 8.84 -14.77 6.66
CA LEU A 105 9.01 -13.72 7.68
C LEU A 105 7.77 -12.81 7.79
N LEU A 106 7.18 -12.42 6.66
CA LEU A 106 5.97 -11.60 6.66
C LEU A 106 4.79 -12.32 7.30
N VAL A 107 4.61 -13.62 7.02
CA VAL A 107 3.55 -14.44 7.62
C VAL A 107 3.79 -14.59 9.13
N LEU A 108 4.98 -14.99 9.54
CA LEU A 108 5.33 -15.18 10.95
C LEU A 108 5.16 -13.88 11.75
N ARG A 109 5.70 -12.77 11.26
CA ARG A 109 5.56 -11.47 11.92
C ARG A 109 4.11 -11.03 12.02
N SER A 110 3.29 -11.28 10.99
CA SER A 110 1.88 -10.92 11.03
C SER A 110 1.08 -11.81 12.00
N ALA A 111 1.40 -13.11 12.08
CA ALA A 111 0.70 -14.04 12.93
C ALA A 111 1.07 -13.90 14.42
N GLN A 112 2.31 -13.47 14.72
CA GLN A 112 2.83 -13.38 16.09
C GLN A 112 2.76 -11.95 16.65
N SER A 113 2.43 -10.95 15.86
CA SER A 113 2.38 -9.56 16.30
C SER A 113 1.18 -9.31 17.21
N LEU A 114 1.42 -8.62 18.32
CA LEU A 114 0.39 -8.13 19.22
C LEU A 114 -0.60 -7.19 18.50
N PHE A 115 -0.05 -6.29 17.69
CA PHE A 115 -0.80 -5.41 16.80
C PHE A 115 -0.65 -5.87 15.35
N LEU A 116 -1.70 -5.71 14.56
CA LEU A 116 -1.58 -5.89 13.10
C LEU A 116 -0.42 -5.03 12.59
N PRO A 117 0.51 -5.56 11.77
CA PRO A 117 1.73 -4.85 11.37
C PRO A 117 1.44 -3.84 10.25
N LEU A 118 0.48 -2.95 10.51
CA LEU A 118 0.09 -1.86 9.61
C LEU A 118 0.58 -0.53 10.18
N SER A 119 1.47 0.15 9.45
CA SER A 119 2.01 1.45 9.80
C SER A 119 1.20 2.58 9.17
N LEU A 120 0.36 3.24 9.96
CA LEU A 120 -0.42 4.37 9.46
C LEU A 120 0.41 5.66 9.39
N THR A 121 1.53 5.72 10.11
CA THR A 121 2.48 6.83 9.96
C THR A 121 3.17 6.79 8.59
N ASP A 122 3.52 5.60 8.09
CA ASP A 122 4.11 5.45 6.77
C ASP A 122 3.06 5.74 5.67
N THR A 123 1.80 5.36 5.93
CA THR A 123 0.67 5.74 5.05
C THR A 123 0.52 7.26 4.97
N ALA A 124 0.55 7.97 6.11
CA ALA A 124 0.44 9.43 6.12
C ALA A 124 1.59 10.09 5.34
N GLN A 125 2.81 9.58 5.47
CA GLN A 125 3.96 10.07 4.71
C GLN A 125 3.81 9.83 3.21
N ALA A 126 3.33 8.64 2.81
CA ALA A 126 3.04 8.34 1.40
C ALA A 126 1.98 9.28 0.82
N LEU A 127 0.95 9.64 1.59
CA LEU A 127 -0.11 10.57 1.14
C LEU A 127 0.42 11.98 0.90
N VAL A 128 1.38 12.46 1.70
CA VAL A 128 2.06 13.74 1.43
C VAL A 128 2.79 13.70 0.08
N THR A 129 3.50 12.60 -0.18
CA THR A 129 4.18 12.41 -1.47
C THR A 129 3.19 12.30 -2.63
N HIS A 130 2.06 11.61 -2.45
CA HIS A 130 1.02 11.49 -3.47
C HIS A 130 0.37 12.85 -3.78
N LEU A 131 0.15 13.70 -2.77
CA LEU A 131 -0.38 15.05 -2.97
C LEU A 131 0.59 15.91 -3.78
N ALA A 132 1.88 15.91 -3.43
CA ALA A 132 2.90 16.63 -4.20
C ALA A 132 3.00 16.12 -5.66
N SER A 133 2.88 14.81 -5.86
CA SER A 133 2.83 14.21 -7.20
C SER A 133 1.59 14.68 -7.98
N LEU A 134 0.43 14.75 -7.34
CA LEU A 134 -0.80 15.25 -7.97
C LEU A 134 -0.68 16.70 -8.41
N GLU A 135 -0.05 17.56 -7.60
CA GLU A 135 0.22 18.96 -7.97
C GLU A 135 1.13 19.08 -9.18
N ASN A 136 2.16 18.22 -9.28
CA ASN A 136 3.03 18.16 -10.46
C ASN A 136 2.25 17.72 -11.70
N VAL A 137 1.45 16.66 -11.59
CA VAL A 137 0.61 16.18 -12.70
C VAL A 137 -0.34 17.28 -13.20
N ALA A 138 -0.97 18.02 -12.29
CA ALA A 138 -1.86 19.13 -12.65
C ALA A 138 -1.11 20.26 -13.37
N ARG A 139 0.08 20.59 -12.89
CA ARG A 139 0.97 21.60 -13.52
C ARG A 139 1.37 21.19 -14.93
N ASP A 140 1.84 19.96 -15.10
CA ASP A 140 2.31 19.42 -16.38
C ASP A 140 1.16 19.33 -17.39
N ALA A 141 -0.04 19.02 -16.95
CA ALA A 141 -1.25 19.01 -17.77
C ALA A 141 -1.86 20.42 -18.00
N ASN A 142 -1.28 21.47 -17.41
CA ASN A 142 -1.81 22.83 -17.42
C ASN A 142 -3.27 22.92 -16.88
N VAL A 143 -3.62 22.07 -15.92
CA VAL A 143 -4.92 22.07 -15.23
C VAL A 143 -4.77 22.75 -13.87
N ARG A 144 -5.52 23.83 -13.66
CA ARG A 144 -5.49 24.58 -12.41
C ARG A 144 -6.37 23.92 -11.36
N LEU A 145 -5.77 23.40 -10.31
CA LEU A 145 -6.48 22.98 -9.10
C LEU A 145 -6.83 24.20 -8.24
N ALA A 146 -8.07 24.30 -7.77
CA ALA A 146 -8.46 25.38 -6.88
C ALA A 146 -7.68 25.27 -5.55
N PRO A 147 -7.03 26.37 -5.07
CA PRO A 147 -6.23 26.35 -3.84
C PRO A 147 -7.00 25.85 -2.62
N THR A 148 -8.30 26.12 -2.56
CA THR A 148 -9.19 25.67 -1.49
C THR A 148 -9.28 24.14 -1.41
N TRP A 149 -9.26 23.42 -2.52
CA TRP A 149 -9.27 21.97 -2.55
C TRP A 149 -7.93 21.37 -2.13
N LEU A 150 -6.83 21.95 -2.58
CA LEU A 150 -5.49 21.53 -2.16
C LEU A 150 -5.31 21.69 -0.66
N GLN A 151 -5.75 22.82 -0.12
CA GLN A 151 -5.73 23.05 1.33
C GLN A 151 -6.58 22.02 2.09
N ARG A 152 -7.81 21.74 1.64
CA ARG A 152 -8.67 20.72 2.28
C ARG A 152 -8.04 19.32 2.27
N LEU A 153 -7.40 18.92 1.17
CA LEU A 153 -6.66 17.67 1.10
C LEU A 153 -5.48 17.65 2.07
N ALA A 154 -4.67 18.72 2.07
CA ALA A 154 -3.54 18.85 2.98
C ALA A 154 -3.98 18.79 4.44
N ASP A 155 -5.06 19.50 4.81
CA ASP A 155 -5.62 19.48 6.17
C ASP A 155 -6.15 18.09 6.56
N ALA A 156 -6.77 17.36 5.62
CA ALA A 156 -7.24 16.01 5.88
C ALA A 156 -6.05 15.03 6.08
N ILE A 157 -5.00 15.15 5.29
CA ILE A 157 -3.78 14.37 5.43
C ILE A 157 -3.07 14.69 6.76
N GLU A 158 -3.02 15.96 7.15
CA GLU A 158 -2.40 16.34 8.44
C GLU A 158 -3.21 15.79 9.64
N ARG A 159 -4.54 15.88 9.62
CA ARG A 159 -5.39 15.25 10.66
C ARG A 159 -5.16 13.75 10.76
N LEU A 160 -5.05 13.08 9.62
CA LEU A 160 -4.72 11.66 9.54
C LEU A 160 -3.33 11.38 10.12
N SER A 161 -2.33 12.18 9.76
CA SER A 161 -0.95 12.08 10.26
C SER A 161 -0.88 12.22 11.78
N GLN A 162 -1.60 13.19 12.35
CA GLN A 162 -1.70 13.36 13.80
C GLN A 162 -2.40 12.18 14.47
N GLY A 163 -3.47 11.65 13.87
CA GLY A 163 -4.16 10.46 14.34
C GLY A 163 -3.24 9.22 14.33
N ALA A 164 -2.49 9.03 13.25
CA ALA A 164 -1.54 7.93 13.12
C ALA A 164 -0.42 7.98 14.17
N ARG A 165 0.13 9.18 14.43
CA ARG A 165 1.13 9.36 15.50
C ARG A 165 0.58 9.05 16.88
N ARG A 166 -0.66 9.50 17.19
CA ARG A 166 -1.33 9.16 18.47
C ARG A 166 -1.55 7.67 18.62
N LEU A 167 -2.02 6.99 17.56
CA LEU A 167 -2.23 5.56 17.56
C LEU A 167 -0.91 4.79 17.80
N ALA A 168 0.17 5.20 17.14
CA ALA A 168 1.49 4.60 17.34
C ALA A 168 2.00 4.77 18.79
N ALA A 169 1.76 5.93 19.41
CA ALA A 169 2.10 6.16 20.81
C ALA A 169 1.23 5.31 21.76
N GLU A 170 -0.06 5.14 21.47
CA GLU A 170 -0.96 4.27 22.21
C GLU A 170 -0.51 2.81 22.15
N GLN A 171 -0.17 2.31 20.95
CA GLN A 171 0.38 0.97 20.75
C GLN A 171 1.65 0.74 21.57
N ALA A 172 2.60 1.71 21.55
CA ALA A 172 3.83 1.61 22.32
C ALA A 172 3.58 1.60 23.84
N ALA A 173 2.60 2.38 24.32
CA ALA A 173 2.25 2.39 25.75
C ALA A 173 1.60 1.08 26.18
N LEU A 174 0.72 0.49 25.36
CA LEU A 174 0.08 -0.80 25.65
C LEU A 174 1.11 -1.95 25.62
N ALA A 175 2.04 -1.93 24.65
CA ALA A 175 3.12 -2.93 24.60
C ALA A 175 3.95 -2.93 25.88
N LYS A 176 4.37 -1.74 26.38
CA LYS A 176 5.10 -1.61 27.63
C LYS A 176 4.33 -2.17 28.85
N ARG A 177 3.00 -1.99 28.88
CA ARG A 177 2.17 -2.56 29.94
C ARG A 177 2.14 -4.09 29.94
N LEU A 178 2.23 -4.69 28.77
CA LEU A 178 2.27 -6.15 28.62
C LEU A 178 3.64 -6.74 28.94
N ASP A 179 4.72 -5.99 28.70
CA ASP A 179 6.08 -6.38 29.03
C ASP A 179 6.35 -6.34 30.57
N ALA A 180 5.62 -5.52 31.31
CA ALA A 180 5.73 -5.38 32.77
C ALA A 180 4.34 -5.57 33.41
N PRO A 181 3.88 -6.82 33.55
CA PRO A 181 2.51 -7.11 33.97
C PRO A 181 2.35 -6.98 35.47
N ASP A 182 1.97 -5.79 35.93
CA ASP A 182 1.46 -5.54 37.28
C ASP A 182 -0.06 -5.41 37.22
N GLY A 183 -0.77 -6.45 37.68
CA GLY A 183 -2.22 -6.43 37.84
C GLY A 183 -3.03 -7.08 36.70
N ASP A 184 -4.30 -6.66 36.57
CA ASP A 184 -5.23 -7.22 35.58
C ASP A 184 -4.90 -6.78 34.16
N LEU A 185 -4.54 -7.73 33.31
CA LEU A 185 -4.23 -7.50 31.87
C LEU A 185 -5.48 -7.37 30.99
N ALA A 186 -6.65 -7.73 31.45
CA ALA A 186 -7.85 -7.76 30.62
C ALA A 186 -8.21 -6.40 30.00
N PRO A 187 -8.08 -5.26 30.71
CA PRO A 187 -8.31 -3.93 30.10
C PRO A 187 -7.30 -3.63 28.97
N THR A 188 -6.03 -4.01 29.18
CA THR A 188 -4.95 -3.79 28.18
C THR A 188 -5.21 -4.63 26.92
N LEU A 189 -5.57 -5.90 27.07
CA LEU A 189 -5.90 -6.77 25.93
C LEU A 189 -7.15 -6.31 25.18
N ARG A 190 -8.18 -5.79 25.86
CA ARG A 190 -9.34 -5.17 25.20
C ARG A 190 -8.94 -3.95 24.37
N ALA A 191 -8.03 -3.11 24.88
CA ALA A 191 -7.54 -1.95 24.13
C ALA A 191 -6.73 -2.38 22.89
N VAL A 192 -5.89 -3.41 22.99
CA VAL A 192 -5.17 -4.01 21.85
C VAL A 192 -6.15 -4.51 20.80
N HIS A 193 -7.20 -5.22 21.21
CA HIS A 193 -8.23 -5.72 20.29
C HIS A 193 -8.92 -4.57 19.54
N ALA A 194 -9.35 -3.53 20.27
CA ALA A 194 -9.98 -2.35 19.66
C ALA A 194 -9.07 -1.60 18.66
N ILE A 195 -7.76 -1.57 18.92
CA ILE A 195 -6.78 -1.04 17.95
C ILE A 195 -6.72 -1.92 16.71
N ASN A 196 -6.65 -3.25 16.87
CA ASN A 196 -6.59 -4.17 15.74
C ASN A 196 -7.85 -4.12 14.89
N GLU A 197 -9.03 -3.96 15.45
CA GLU A 197 -10.28 -3.74 14.69
C GLU A 197 -10.22 -2.47 13.84
N ARG A 198 -9.68 -1.37 14.38
CA ARG A 198 -9.48 -0.13 13.61
C ARG A 198 -8.48 -0.31 12.47
N LEU A 199 -7.36 -1.00 12.73
CA LEU A 199 -6.36 -1.29 11.71
C LEU A 199 -6.91 -2.22 10.62
N GLN A 200 -7.70 -3.22 10.98
CA GLN A 200 -8.33 -4.14 10.01
C GLN A 200 -9.30 -3.42 9.08
N SER A 201 -10.00 -2.40 9.58
CA SER A 201 -10.97 -1.61 8.81
C SER A 201 -10.30 -0.50 7.99
N TRP A 202 -9.00 -0.28 8.14
CA TRP A 202 -8.29 0.86 7.56
C TRP A 202 -8.42 0.93 6.05
N GLU A 203 -8.03 -0.14 5.35
CA GLU A 203 -8.00 -0.13 3.89
C GLU A 203 -9.40 -0.01 3.28
N GLN A 204 -10.43 -0.51 3.96
CA GLN A 204 -11.83 -0.36 3.54
C GLN A 204 -12.29 1.09 3.52
N GLY A 205 -11.69 1.96 4.34
CA GLY A 205 -11.97 3.40 4.35
C GLY A 205 -11.68 4.11 3.03
N TRP A 206 -10.85 3.52 2.16
CA TRP A 206 -10.57 4.03 0.82
C TRP A 206 -11.66 3.69 -0.20
N LEU A 207 -12.55 2.75 0.09
CA LEU A 207 -13.51 2.27 -0.89
C LEU A 207 -14.70 3.24 -1.06
N ASP A 208 -15.05 3.50 -2.30
CA ASP A 208 -16.31 4.18 -2.69
C ASP A 208 -17.18 3.21 -3.50
N ALA A 209 -18.42 2.98 -3.07
CA ALA A 209 -19.33 2.04 -3.72
C ALA A 209 -19.63 2.40 -5.19
N ARG A 210 -19.51 3.67 -5.57
CA ARG A 210 -19.67 4.12 -6.97
C ARG A 210 -18.52 3.66 -7.87
N GLY A 211 -17.38 3.29 -7.28
CA GLY A 211 -16.17 2.95 -8.03
C GLY A 211 -15.54 4.12 -8.77
N LEU A 212 -14.53 3.84 -9.57
CA LEU A 212 -13.88 4.83 -10.43
C LEU A 212 -14.70 5.05 -11.71
N ARG A 213 -14.60 6.24 -12.28
CA ARG A 213 -15.29 6.58 -13.54
C ARG A 213 -14.91 5.59 -14.65
N GLN A 214 -15.94 5.16 -15.42
CA GLN A 214 -15.82 4.20 -16.54
C GLN A 214 -15.29 2.80 -16.15
N ARG A 215 -15.03 2.53 -14.87
CA ARG A 215 -14.55 1.23 -14.35
C ARG A 215 -14.97 1.04 -12.89
N THR A 216 -16.28 0.97 -12.68
CA THR A 216 -16.92 0.96 -11.35
C THR A 216 -16.56 -0.23 -10.47
N TRP A 217 -15.97 -1.27 -11.06
CA TRP A 217 -15.43 -2.41 -10.30
C TRP A 217 -14.25 -2.00 -9.40
N TYR A 218 -13.40 -1.06 -9.85
CA TYR A 218 -12.31 -0.50 -9.05
C TYR A 218 -12.89 0.54 -8.09
N ARG A 219 -12.79 0.29 -6.78
CA ARG A 219 -13.42 1.09 -5.74
C ARG A 219 -12.46 1.88 -4.89
N HIS A 220 -11.16 1.57 -4.94
CA HIS A 220 -10.13 2.16 -4.10
C HIS A 220 -9.73 3.55 -4.61
N LEU A 221 -10.01 4.61 -3.82
CA LEU A 221 -9.76 6.00 -4.22
C LEU A 221 -8.30 6.45 -4.04
N GLY A 222 -7.51 5.74 -3.24
CA GLY A 222 -6.10 6.09 -2.98
C GLY A 222 -5.15 5.61 -4.08
N VAL A 223 -5.40 4.42 -4.65
CA VAL A 223 -4.58 3.81 -5.68
C VAL A 223 -5.40 2.87 -6.56
N ALA A 224 -5.11 2.85 -7.85
CA ALA A 224 -5.68 1.86 -8.78
C ALA A 224 -4.73 1.69 -9.97
N PRO A 225 -4.89 0.63 -10.81
CA PRO A 225 -4.23 0.65 -12.11
C PRO A 225 -4.69 1.85 -12.92
N GLY A 226 -3.83 2.47 -13.68
CA GLY A 226 -4.22 3.55 -14.58
C GLY A 226 -5.20 3.07 -15.65
N ARG A 227 -6.13 3.94 -16.09
CA ARG A 227 -7.18 3.59 -17.06
C ARG A 227 -6.64 2.93 -18.34
N TRP A 228 -5.47 3.35 -18.76
CA TRP A 228 -4.80 2.86 -19.99
C TRP A 228 -3.38 2.34 -19.73
N LEU A 229 -2.94 2.23 -18.47
CA LEU A 229 -1.57 1.87 -18.11
C LEU A 229 -1.37 0.35 -17.91
N GLY A 230 -2.36 -0.48 -18.18
CA GLY A 230 -2.26 -1.92 -17.95
C GLY A 230 -2.00 -2.23 -16.47
N TYR A 231 -0.81 -2.70 -16.15
CA TYR A 231 -0.41 -3.08 -14.79
C TYR A 231 0.03 -1.90 -13.92
N GLY A 232 0.29 -0.75 -14.53
CA GLY A 232 0.85 0.41 -13.84
C GLY A 232 -0.12 1.03 -12.83
N ALA A 233 0.40 1.46 -11.68
CA ALA A 233 -0.39 2.11 -10.65
C ALA A 233 -0.56 3.62 -10.92
N THR A 234 -1.72 4.14 -10.55
CA THR A 234 -2.03 5.56 -10.47
C THR A 234 -2.47 5.88 -9.05
N THR A 235 -1.83 6.85 -8.42
CA THR A 235 -2.25 7.37 -7.10
C THR A 235 -3.35 8.43 -7.29
N PHE A 236 -4.30 8.48 -6.34
CA PHE A 236 -5.49 9.32 -6.44
C PHE A 236 -6.18 9.23 -7.82
N PRO A 237 -6.49 7.98 -8.28
CA PRO A 237 -6.79 7.70 -9.68
C PRO A 237 -7.94 8.55 -10.24
N GLY A 238 -9.00 8.79 -9.48
CA GLY A 238 -10.12 9.61 -9.94
C GLY A 238 -9.69 11.03 -10.31
N VAL A 239 -8.90 11.67 -9.45
CA VAL A 239 -8.42 13.04 -9.68
C VAL A 239 -7.37 13.06 -10.77
N THR A 240 -6.38 12.18 -10.70
CA THR A 240 -5.27 12.11 -11.66
C THR A 240 -5.77 11.86 -13.08
N GLU A 241 -6.70 10.92 -13.26
CA GLU A 241 -7.29 10.62 -14.57
C GLU A 241 -8.20 11.72 -15.08
N SER A 242 -8.94 12.41 -14.19
CA SER A 242 -9.70 13.59 -14.59
C SER A 242 -8.80 14.67 -15.17
N ILE A 243 -7.61 14.86 -14.58
CA ILE A 243 -6.62 15.84 -15.07
C ILE A 243 -6.02 15.39 -16.41
N THR A 244 -5.52 14.16 -16.47
CA THR A 244 -4.67 13.70 -17.58
C THR A 244 -5.43 13.16 -18.77
N LEU A 245 -6.65 12.65 -18.57
CA LEU A 245 -7.44 11.98 -19.61
C LEU A 245 -8.74 12.72 -19.95
N ASP A 246 -9.34 13.40 -18.98
CA ASP A 246 -10.66 14.04 -19.15
C ASP A 246 -10.58 15.57 -19.19
N GLY A 247 -9.37 16.15 -19.38
CA GLY A 247 -9.16 17.61 -19.50
C GLY A 247 -9.60 18.41 -18.26
N GLY A 248 -9.63 17.78 -17.08
CA GLY A 248 -9.99 18.41 -15.82
C GLY A 248 -11.50 18.51 -15.54
N GLN A 249 -12.37 18.02 -16.42
CA GLN A 249 -13.84 18.19 -16.35
C GLN A 249 -14.47 17.68 -15.06
N HIS A 250 -13.90 16.64 -14.43
CA HIS A 250 -14.47 15.98 -13.26
C HIS A 250 -13.64 16.20 -11.99
N THR A 251 -12.61 17.04 -12.06
CA THR A 251 -11.62 17.20 -10.99
C THR A 251 -12.25 17.64 -9.67
N THR A 252 -13.23 18.55 -9.68
CA THR A 252 -13.92 19.00 -8.47
C THR A 252 -14.65 17.87 -7.77
N ASP A 253 -15.40 17.05 -8.51
CA ASP A 253 -16.15 15.93 -7.94
C ASP A 253 -15.22 14.85 -7.38
N GLU A 254 -14.15 14.53 -8.11
CA GLU A 254 -13.17 13.53 -7.67
C GLU A 254 -12.34 14.03 -6.46
N LEU A 255 -12.01 15.31 -6.39
CA LEU A 255 -11.41 15.94 -5.20
C LEU A 255 -12.33 15.87 -3.99
N ALA A 256 -13.62 16.13 -4.17
CA ALA A 256 -14.61 16.01 -3.10
C ALA A 256 -14.69 14.56 -2.58
N ARG A 257 -14.74 13.57 -3.48
CA ARG A 257 -14.77 12.15 -3.13
C ARG A 257 -13.51 11.73 -2.35
N LEU A 258 -12.35 12.12 -2.84
CA LEU A 258 -11.06 11.83 -2.20
C LEU A 258 -10.98 12.47 -0.80
N THR A 259 -11.39 13.73 -0.69
CA THR A 259 -11.41 14.44 0.61
C THR A 259 -12.30 13.72 1.63
N LEU A 260 -13.51 13.31 1.23
CA LEU A 260 -14.42 12.55 2.09
C LEU A 260 -13.82 11.19 2.53
N ALA A 261 -13.09 10.51 1.65
CA ALA A 261 -12.38 9.28 2.02
C ALA A 261 -11.29 9.54 3.07
N LEU A 262 -10.47 10.57 2.86
CA LEU A 262 -9.45 10.98 3.83
C LEU A 262 -10.03 11.41 5.18
N GLU A 263 -11.16 12.12 5.18
CA GLU A 263 -11.86 12.51 6.41
C GLU A 263 -12.43 11.30 7.17
N ARG A 264 -13.00 10.32 6.46
CA ARG A 264 -13.42 9.03 7.07
C ARG A 264 -12.23 8.29 7.70
N LEU A 265 -11.11 8.21 7.01
CA LEU A 265 -9.89 7.57 7.49
C LEU A 265 -9.33 8.29 8.72
N ALA A 266 -9.32 9.62 8.72
CA ALA A 266 -8.91 10.40 9.89
C ALA A 266 -9.87 10.20 11.09
N ALA A 267 -11.18 10.06 10.83
CA ALA A 267 -12.17 9.77 11.87
C ALA A 267 -12.00 8.37 12.48
N LEU A 268 -11.59 7.36 11.70
CA LEU A 268 -11.25 6.03 12.23
C LEU A 268 -10.13 6.10 13.28
N MET A 269 -9.18 7.03 13.11
CA MET A 269 -8.07 7.20 14.05
C MET A 269 -8.49 7.89 15.36
N SER A 270 -9.61 8.61 15.37
CA SER A 270 -10.11 9.32 16.55
C SER A 270 -11.13 8.52 17.38
N ARG A 271 -11.66 7.40 16.87
CA ARG A 271 -12.60 6.53 17.58
C ARG A 271 -11.86 5.70 18.64
N GLY A 272 -11.83 6.19 19.87
CA GLY A 272 -11.18 5.48 20.98
C GLY A 272 -11.21 6.22 22.31
N ARG A 273 -12.04 7.26 22.42
CA ARG A 273 -12.28 7.98 23.66
C ARG A 273 -13.77 7.95 24.00
N SER A 274 -14.27 6.79 24.33
CA SER A 274 -15.54 6.67 25.07
C SER A 274 -15.36 5.64 26.18
#